data_50d5ae77eaf91e38321ab4d2ca888d74
#
_entry.id   50d5ae77eaf91e38321ab4d2ca888d74
#
_cell.length_a   1.000
_cell.length_b   1.000
_cell.length_c   1.000
_cell.angle_alpha   90.00
_cell.angle_beta   90.00
_cell.angle_gamma   90.00
#
_symmetry.space_group_name_H-M   'P 1'
#
loop_
_entity.id
_entity.type
_entity.pdbx_description
1 polymer ?
#
loop_
_entity_poly.entity_id
_entity_poly.type
_entity_poly.pdbx_seq_one_letter_code
_entity_poly.pdbx_strand_id
1 'polypeptide(L)'
;ALGADWVWLGDDDGGAADDKVLATLIDLATRRALAAVSPTVADRDDPDRLAFPVRRGLTWHATRSGLLSEDSADAELLPGIAALFNGALFRATALERVGVPDLRLFVRGDEGDMHRRLVRPGLPFGTALQAAYLHPAATGEDKPMLGGRLHARDPDDPVKRFYTYRNRGYLIAQPGLRRVGILDLPRYAWYFLVTKRDPAGFQEWVRLVRAGAAERFDRP
;
A
#
# COMPACT_ATOMS: atom_id res chain seq x y z
N ALA A 1 11.34 -2.75 -24.58
CA ALA A 1 10.71 -1.50 -24.10
C ALA A 1 9.89 -0.92 -25.25
N LEU A 2 8.65 -0.49 -24.97
CA LEU A 2 7.74 0.09 -25.99
C LEU A 2 8.06 1.56 -26.32
N GLY A 3 9.22 2.09 -25.86
CA GLY A 3 9.63 3.49 -26.08
C GLY A 3 8.80 4.51 -25.29
N ALA A 4 8.03 4.08 -24.30
CA ALA A 4 7.27 4.98 -23.45
C ALA A 4 8.17 5.57 -22.34
N ASP A 5 8.04 6.88 -22.06
CA ASP A 5 8.73 7.55 -20.96
C ASP A 5 8.08 7.25 -19.60
N TRP A 6 6.79 7.00 -19.61
CA TRP A 6 5.96 6.80 -18.43
C TRP A 6 5.07 5.56 -18.54
N VAL A 7 4.81 4.92 -17.42
CA VAL A 7 3.86 3.82 -17.25
C VAL A 7 2.85 4.22 -16.18
N TRP A 8 1.57 4.25 -16.53
CA TRP A 8 0.49 4.52 -15.60
C TRP A 8 -0.15 3.21 -15.17
N LEU A 9 -0.15 2.94 -13.86
CA LEU A 9 -0.70 1.73 -13.25
C LEU A 9 -1.99 2.08 -12.51
N GLY A 10 -3.07 1.40 -12.86
CA GLY A 10 -4.36 1.54 -12.21
C GLY A 10 -4.95 0.17 -11.87
N ASP A 11 -5.82 0.13 -10.86
CA ASP A 11 -6.60 -1.04 -10.48
C ASP A 11 -7.84 -1.13 -11.38
N ASP A 12 -8.42 -2.32 -11.53
CA ASP A 12 -9.56 -2.59 -12.42
C ASP A 12 -10.88 -2.02 -11.88
N ASP A 13 -10.96 -1.74 -10.58
CA ASP A 13 -12.13 -1.15 -9.92
C ASP A 13 -11.97 0.34 -9.57
N GLY A 14 -10.89 0.99 -10.01
CA GLY A 14 -10.61 2.41 -9.81
C GLY A 14 -10.59 3.22 -11.11
N GLY A 15 -10.53 4.55 -10.98
CA GLY A 15 -10.43 5.48 -12.12
C GLY A 15 -10.01 6.89 -11.75
N ALA A 16 -9.45 7.63 -12.72
CA ALA A 16 -9.13 9.03 -12.51
C ALA A 16 -10.40 9.84 -12.16
N ALA A 17 -10.26 10.78 -11.22
CA ALA A 17 -11.39 11.62 -10.83
C ALA A 17 -11.84 12.60 -11.94
N ASP A 18 -10.90 12.99 -12.80
CA ASP A 18 -11.14 13.86 -13.96
C ASP A 18 -10.10 13.62 -15.06
N ASP A 19 -10.25 14.32 -16.18
CA ASP A 19 -9.39 14.21 -17.35
C ASP A 19 -8.01 14.87 -17.20
N LYS A 20 -7.77 15.61 -16.12
CA LYS A 20 -6.51 16.34 -15.86
C LYS A 20 -5.53 15.55 -14.99
N VAL A 21 -6.00 14.50 -14.33
CA VAL A 21 -5.17 13.73 -13.38
C VAL A 21 -3.85 13.30 -13.99
N LEU A 22 -3.86 12.66 -15.15
CA LEU A 22 -2.63 12.20 -15.79
C LEU A 22 -1.67 13.35 -16.14
N ALA A 23 -2.19 14.45 -16.68
CA ALA A 23 -1.39 15.63 -17.01
C ALA A 23 -0.77 16.26 -15.75
N THR A 24 -1.52 16.35 -14.66
CA THR A 24 -1.04 16.84 -13.36
C THR A 24 0.09 15.96 -12.81
N LEU A 25 -0.05 14.63 -12.89
CA LEU A 25 0.98 13.70 -12.45
C LEU A 25 2.26 13.82 -13.28
N ILE A 26 2.15 13.90 -14.62
CA ILE A 26 3.30 14.05 -15.53
C ILE A 26 4.04 15.37 -15.26
N ASP A 27 3.30 16.47 -15.13
CA ASP A 27 3.89 17.78 -14.84
C ASP A 27 4.65 17.78 -13.52
N LEU A 28 4.01 17.33 -12.43
CA LEU A 28 4.64 17.27 -11.11
C LEU A 28 5.85 16.35 -11.10
N ALA A 29 5.72 15.15 -11.68
CA ALA A 29 6.82 14.18 -11.74
C ALA A 29 8.01 14.70 -12.56
N THR A 30 7.75 15.45 -13.62
CA THR A 30 8.80 16.06 -14.45
C THR A 30 9.50 17.19 -13.71
N ARG A 31 8.74 18.15 -13.14
CA ARG A 31 9.30 19.30 -12.39
C ARG A 31 10.11 18.87 -11.17
N ARG A 32 9.67 17.83 -10.47
CA ARG A 32 10.30 17.33 -9.25
C ARG A 32 11.25 16.15 -9.46
N ALA A 33 11.48 15.75 -10.72
CA ALA A 33 12.32 14.60 -11.11
C ALA A 33 11.95 13.31 -10.36
N LEU A 34 10.64 13.05 -10.17
CA LEU A 34 10.16 11.88 -9.44
C LEU A 34 10.31 10.60 -10.26
N ALA A 35 10.65 9.52 -9.59
CA ALA A 35 10.67 8.16 -10.14
C ALA A 35 9.26 7.56 -10.22
N ALA A 36 8.40 7.92 -9.25
CA ALA A 36 7.00 7.56 -9.23
C ALA A 36 6.17 8.65 -8.53
N VAL A 37 4.92 8.81 -8.94
CA VAL A 37 3.96 9.69 -8.28
C VAL A 37 2.58 9.08 -8.33
N SER A 38 1.85 9.04 -7.22
CA SER A 38 0.45 8.64 -7.16
C SER A 38 -0.46 9.85 -6.97
N PRO A 39 -1.71 9.81 -7.40
CA PRO A 39 -2.74 10.71 -6.92
C PRO A 39 -3.11 10.38 -5.47
N THR A 40 -3.89 11.24 -4.80
CA THR A 40 -4.63 10.84 -3.60
C THR A 40 -5.71 9.85 -4.00
N VAL A 41 -5.84 8.74 -3.25
CA VAL A 41 -6.89 7.75 -3.53
C VAL A 41 -8.11 8.06 -2.67
N ALA A 42 -9.16 8.55 -3.31
CA ALA A 42 -10.41 8.95 -2.67
C ALA A 42 -11.48 7.85 -2.81
N ASP A 43 -12.41 7.81 -1.86
CA ASP A 43 -13.58 6.94 -1.95
C ASP A 43 -14.47 7.41 -3.11
N ARG A 44 -14.93 6.45 -3.93
CA ARG A 44 -15.81 6.74 -5.06
C ARG A 44 -17.14 7.35 -4.63
N ASP A 45 -17.67 6.93 -3.47
CA ASP A 45 -18.98 7.36 -2.95
C ASP A 45 -18.88 8.63 -2.10
N ASP A 46 -17.70 8.95 -1.59
CA ASP A 46 -17.38 10.16 -0.82
C ASP A 46 -15.99 10.69 -1.21
N PRO A 47 -15.89 11.62 -2.19
CA PRO A 47 -14.60 12.10 -2.72
C PRO A 47 -13.73 12.87 -1.72
N ASP A 48 -14.24 13.29 -0.57
CA ASP A 48 -13.40 13.83 0.51
C ASP A 48 -12.81 12.73 1.39
N ARG A 49 -13.49 11.60 1.52
CA ARG A 49 -12.97 10.44 2.25
C ARG A 49 -11.83 9.80 1.46
N LEU A 50 -10.74 9.44 2.13
CA LEU A 50 -9.68 8.63 1.55
C LEU A 50 -10.11 7.15 1.52
N ALA A 51 -9.97 6.49 0.37
CA ALA A 51 -10.21 5.05 0.24
C ALA A 51 -9.24 4.25 1.14
N PHE A 52 -8.03 4.76 1.30
CA PHE A 52 -7.02 4.25 2.21
C PHE A 52 -6.52 5.40 3.10
N PRO A 53 -6.72 5.36 4.44
CA PRO A 53 -6.20 6.38 5.33
C PRO A 53 -4.69 6.53 5.18
N VAL A 54 -4.21 7.76 5.11
CA VAL A 54 -2.80 8.09 4.94
C VAL A 54 -2.21 8.51 6.28
N ARG A 55 -1.09 7.90 6.64
CA ARG A 55 -0.32 8.31 7.83
C ARG A 55 0.72 9.34 7.43
N ARG A 56 0.68 10.50 8.12
CA ARG A 56 1.68 11.54 8.00
C ARG A 56 2.28 11.82 9.38
N GLY A 57 3.58 11.57 9.56
CA GLY A 57 4.18 11.62 10.89
C GLY A 57 3.50 10.65 11.86
N LEU A 58 2.90 11.19 12.92
CA LEU A 58 2.13 10.42 13.91
C LEU A 58 0.62 10.48 13.67
N THR A 59 0.15 11.32 12.76
CA THR A 59 -1.28 11.56 12.49
C THR A 59 -1.78 10.67 11.36
N TRP A 60 -2.99 10.15 11.52
CA TRP A 60 -3.75 9.47 10.46
C TRP A 60 -4.78 10.40 9.88
N HIS A 61 -4.78 10.55 8.57
CA HIS A 61 -5.75 11.32 7.80
C HIS A 61 -6.71 10.35 7.12
N ALA A 62 -7.99 10.52 7.39
CA ALA A 62 -9.07 9.75 6.77
C ALA A 62 -9.78 10.53 5.66
N THR A 63 -9.46 11.84 5.50
CA THR A 63 -10.07 12.74 4.51
C THR A 63 -9.01 13.48 3.72
N ARG A 64 -9.35 13.84 2.47
CA ARG A 64 -8.49 14.69 1.62
C ARG A 64 -8.35 16.09 2.19
N SER A 65 -9.46 16.68 2.63
CA SER A 65 -9.45 17.99 3.30
C SER A 65 -8.54 18.01 4.51
N GLY A 66 -8.60 16.98 5.36
CA GLY A 66 -7.70 16.82 6.51
C GLY A 66 -6.22 16.69 6.11
N LEU A 67 -5.94 15.96 5.03
CA LEU A 67 -4.58 15.81 4.52
C LEU A 67 -4.02 17.11 3.92
N LEU A 68 -4.87 17.90 3.25
CA LEU A 68 -4.52 19.19 2.64
C LEU A 68 -4.40 20.33 3.67
N SER A 69 -5.16 20.28 4.78
CA SER A 69 -5.16 21.33 5.81
C SER A 69 -3.94 21.28 6.74
N GLU A 70 -3.18 20.20 6.72
CA GLU A 70 -1.96 20.12 7.52
C GLU A 70 -0.90 21.05 6.93
N ASP A 71 -0.38 21.95 7.76
CA ASP A 71 0.66 22.93 7.41
C ASP A 71 1.90 22.18 6.90
N SER A 72 1.99 22.01 5.60
CA SER A 72 3.08 21.29 4.95
C SER A 72 3.98 22.27 4.21
N ALA A 73 5.28 22.03 4.31
CA ALA A 73 6.27 22.75 3.54
C ALA A 73 6.05 22.61 2.01
N ASP A 74 5.27 21.63 1.57
CA ASP A 74 4.92 21.37 0.18
C ASP A 74 3.42 21.09 0.04
N ALA A 75 2.69 22.03 -0.56
CA ALA A 75 1.25 21.93 -0.80
C ALA A 75 0.90 21.05 -2.02
N GLU A 76 1.89 20.63 -2.83
CA GLU A 76 1.67 19.83 -4.02
C GLU A 76 2.00 18.34 -3.84
N LEU A 77 3.04 18.02 -3.03
CA LEU A 77 3.62 16.69 -2.92
C LEU A 77 3.72 16.23 -1.46
N LEU A 78 3.22 15.04 -1.17
CA LEU A 78 3.51 14.30 0.05
C LEU A 78 4.64 13.31 -0.25
N PRO A 79 5.90 13.59 0.15
CA PRO A 79 7.03 12.78 -0.25
C PRO A 79 7.10 11.45 0.52
N GLY A 80 7.56 10.39 -0.15
CA GLY A 80 7.83 9.08 0.44
C GLY A 80 6.59 8.24 0.79
N ILE A 81 5.40 8.72 0.44
CA ILE A 81 4.12 8.01 0.59
C ILE A 81 3.44 8.00 -0.77
N ALA A 82 3.02 6.83 -1.25
CA ALA A 82 2.32 6.70 -2.51
C ALA A 82 1.49 5.40 -2.56
N ALA A 83 0.29 5.48 -3.14
CA ALA A 83 -0.51 4.32 -3.52
C ALA A 83 -0.07 3.88 -4.92
N LEU A 84 0.81 2.87 -4.99
CA LEU A 84 1.60 2.59 -6.18
C LEU A 84 0.84 1.88 -7.32
N PHE A 85 -0.36 1.36 -7.05
CA PHE A 85 -1.18 0.66 -8.06
C PHE A 85 -2.57 1.29 -8.27
N ASN A 86 -2.86 2.37 -7.57
CA ASN A 86 -4.12 3.10 -7.68
C ASN A 86 -3.89 4.43 -8.42
N GLY A 87 -3.72 4.34 -9.75
CA GLY A 87 -3.50 5.51 -10.60
C GLY A 87 -2.07 6.07 -10.53
N ALA A 88 -1.09 5.31 -10.08
CA ALA A 88 0.28 5.78 -9.98
C ALA A 88 0.99 5.84 -11.34
N LEU A 89 1.77 6.89 -11.54
CA LEU A 89 2.61 7.12 -12.69
C LEU A 89 4.06 6.81 -12.35
N PHE A 90 4.69 5.93 -13.10
CA PHE A 90 6.09 5.56 -12.96
C PHE A 90 6.90 6.05 -14.15
N ARG A 91 8.08 6.58 -13.90
CA ARG A 91 9.07 6.77 -14.96
C ARG A 91 9.55 5.39 -15.44
N ALA A 92 9.56 5.16 -16.76
CA ALA A 92 9.95 3.86 -17.33
C ALA A 92 11.33 3.42 -16.86
N THR A 93 12.30 4.33 -16.82
CA THR A 93 13.66 4.07 -16.32
C THR A 93 13.71 3.69 -14.83
N ALA A 94 12.73 4.14 -14.03
CA ALA A 94 12.62 3.71 -12.64
C ALA A 94 12.17 2.25 -12.56
N LEU A 95 11.19 1.84 -13.39
CA LEU A 95 10.76 0.43 -13.47
C LEU A 95 11.88 -0.47 -14.00
N GLU A 96 12.68 0.00 -14.97
CA GLU A 96 13.87 -0.74 -15.42
C GLU A 96 14.87 -0.97 -14.28
N ARG A 97 15.02 -0.01 -13.37
CA ARG A 97 15.93 -0.08 -12.23
C ARG A 97 15.41 -0.94 -11.08
N VAL A 98 14.13 -0.84 -10.73
CA VAL A 98 13.55 -1.53 -9.57
C VAL A 98 12.80 -2.81 -9.95
N GLY A 99 12.55 -3.04 -11.24
CA GLY A 99 11.75 -4.14 -11.76
C GLY A 99 10.25 -3.87 -11.71
N VAL A 100 9.50 -4.73 -12.37
CA VAL A 100 8.03 -4.72 -12.39
C VAL A 100 7.44 -5.35 -11.11
N PRO A 101 6.13 -5.21 -10.85
CA PRO A 101 5.46 -5.90 -9.74
C PRO A 101 5.72 -7.41 -9.75
N ASP A 102 5.93 -7.99 -8.57
CA ASP A 102 6.19 -9.44 -8.43
C ASP A 102 4.87 -10.21 -8.50
N LEU A 103 4.65 -10.90 -9.62
CA LEU A 103 3.45 -11.69 -9.86
C LEU A 103 3.22 -12.83 -8.83
N ARG A 104 4.26 -13.23 -8.09
CA ARG A 104 4.13 -14.24 -7.02
C ARG A 104 3.33 -13.71 -5.83
N LEU A 105 3.29 -12.38 -5.66
CA LEU A 105 2.59 -11.74 -4.55
C LEU A 105 1.08 -11.61 -4.77
N PHE A 106 0.59 -11.81 -5.97
CA PHE A 106 -0.81 -11.73 -6.39
C PHE A 106 -1.77 -11.14 -5.34
N VAL A 107 -2.53 -10.14 -5.67
CA VAL A 107 -3.61 -9.50 -4.86
C VAL A 107 -3.17 -8.77 -3.57
N ARG A 108 -2.01 -9.10 -2.95
CA ARG A 108 -1.60 -8.49 -1.66
C ARG A 108 -0.08 -8.45 -1.49
N GLY A 109 0.42 -7.34 -0.97
CA GLY A 109 1.83 -7.19 -0.58
C GLY A 109 2.77 -6.74 -1.70
N ASP A 110 2.35 -6.78 -2.94
CA ASP A 110 3.05 -6.30 -4.13
C ASP A 110 3.36 -4.79 -4.05
N GLU A 111 2.42 -3.99 -3.56
CA GLU A 111 2.63 -2.56 -3.30
C GLU A 111 3.71 -2.33 -2.25
N GLY A 112 3.68 -3.08 -1.15
CA GLY A 112 4.71 -3.01 -0.10
C GLY A 112 6.09 -3.43 -0.60
N ASP A 113 6.17 -4.43 -1.49
CA ASP A 113 7.43 -4.83 -2.12
C ASP A 113 7.93 -3.76 -3.11
N MET A 114 7.05 -3.20 -3.93
CA MET A 114 7.40 -2.13 -4.85
C MET A 114 7.88 -0.88 -4.10
N HIS A 115 7.18 -0.48 -3.04
CA HIS A 115 7.56 0.62 -2.16
C HIS A 115 8.99 0.41 -1.60
N ARG A 116 9.27 -0.78 -1.06
CA ARG A 116 10.61 -1.14 -0.56
C ARG A 116 11.68 -1.02 -1.65
N ARG A 117 11.37 -1.44 -2.87
CA ARG A 117 12.30 -1.38 -4.01
C ARG A 117 12.55 0.04 -4.49
N LEU A 118 11.60 0.97 -4.32
CA LEU A 118 11.80 2.40 -4.56
C LEU A 118 12.64 3.07 -3.46
N VAL A 119 12.35 2.76 -2.20
CA VAL A 119 13.03 3.34 -1.03
C VAL A 119 14.51 2.94 -0.96
N ARG A 120 14.82 1.68 -1.25
CA ARG A 120 16.17 1.14 -1.07
C ARG A 120 17.25 1.85 -1.90
N PRO A 121 17.07 2.19 -3.18
CA PRO A 121 18.01 2.98 -3.97
C PRO A 121 17.85 4.49 -3.79
N GLY A 122 16.95 4.95 -2.90
CA GLY A 122 16.70 6.37 -2.66
C GLY A 122 16.00 7.09 -3.82
N LEU A 123 15.16 6.39 -4.59
CA LEU A 123 14.42 7.02 -5.68
C LEU A 123 13.34 7.96 -5.13
N PRO A 124 13.24 9.21 -5.64
CA PRO A 124 12.23 10.15 -5.17
C PRO A 124 10.83 9.73 -5.69
N PHE A 125 9.86 9.66 -4.77
CA PHE A 125 8.47 9.40 -5.09
C PHE A 125 7.55 10.03 -4.05
N GLY A 126 6.25 10.13 -4.37
CA GLY A 126 5.28 10.69 -3.43
C GLY A 126 3.85 10.69 -3.96
N THR A 127 2.95 11.33 -3.21
CA THR A 127 1.55 11.55 -3.58
C THR A 127 1.34 12.99 -4.02
N ALA A 128 0.78 13.17 -5.22
CA ALA A 128 0.31 14.44 -5.73
C ALA A 128 -1.01 14.82 -5.05
N LEU A 129 -0.99 15.84 -4.20
CA LEU A 129 -2.13 16.24 -3.39
C LEU A 129 -3.26 16.86 -4.20
N GLN A 130 -2.94 17.44 -5.37
CA GLN A 130 -3.90 18.10 -6.26
C GLN A 130 -4.63 17.14 -7.20
N ALA A 131 -4.13 15.90 -7.36
CA ALA A 131 -4.73 14.87 -8.20
C ALA A 131 -5.50 13.86 -7.35
N ALA A 132 -6.59 13.31 -7.89
CA ALA A 132 -7.38 12.28 -7.22
C ALA A 132 -7.68 11.09 -8.13
N TYR A 133 -7.68 9.90 -7.53
CA TYR A 133 -8.10 8.64 -8.15
C TYR A 133 -9.23 8.06 -7.31
N LEU A 134 -10.34 7.71 -7.92
CA LEU A 134 -11.52 7.18 -7.24
C LEU A 134 -11.44 5.66 -7.17
N HIS A 135 -11.61 5.12 -5.96
CA HIS A 135 -11.55 3.69 -5.70
C HIS A 135 -12.56 3.33 -4.60
N PRO A 136 -13.19 2.16 -4.61
CA PRO A 136 -14.03 1.73 -3.50
C PRO A 136 -13.23 1.70 -2.19
N ALA A 137 -13.79 2.24 -1.10
CA ALA A 137 -13.10 2.21 0.18
C ALA A 137 -12.91 0.77 0.68
N ALA A 138 -11.70 0.44 1.09
CA ALA A 138 -11.41 -0.85 1.72
C ALA A 138 -12.08 -0.90 3.11
N THR A 139 -13.07 -1.75 3.28
CA THR A 139 -13.82 -1.89 4.53
C THR A 139 -13.66 -3.29 5.12
N GLY A 140 -13.59 -3.36 6.46
CA GLY A 140 -13.76 -4.61 7.22
C GLY A 140 -12.56 -5.55 7.31
N GLU A 141 -11.47 -5.33 6.60
CA GLU A 141 -10.29 -6.22 6.67
C GLU A 141 -9.41 -5.97 7.90
N ASP A 142 -9.37 -4.74 8.39
CA ASP A 142 -8.62 -4.38 9.60
C ASP A 142 -9.53 -4.55 10.84
N LYS A 143 -9.28 -5.60 11.60
CA LYS A 143 -10.05 -5.96 12.79
C LYS A 143 -9.47 -5.23 14.02
N PRO A 144 -10.27 -4.42 14.73
CA PRO A 144 -9.78 -3.66 15.88
C PRO A 144 -9.51 -4.54 17.11
N MET A 145 -8.49 -4.16 17.89
CA MET A 145 -8.11 -4.75 19.17
C MET A 145 -7.85 -3.66 20.20
N LEU A 146 -7.92 -4.02 21.49
CA LEU A 146 -7.61 -3.11 22.61
C LEU A 146 -8.35 -1.76 22.51
N GLY A 147 -9.65 -1.80 22.24
CA GLY A 147 -10.47 -0.58 22.09
C GLY A 147 -10.11 0.25 20.86
N GLY A 148 -9.65 -0.38 19.78
CA GLY A 148 -9.27 0.30 18.52
C GLY A 148 -7.84 0.84 18.49
N ARG A 149 -7.04 0.64 19.55
CA ARG A 149 -5.64 1.10 19.59
C ARG A 149 -4.70 0.29 18.70
N LEU A 150 -5.04 -0.96 18.45
CA LEU A 150 -4.32 -1.85 17.53
C LEU A 150 -5.31 -2.49 16.56
N HIS A 151 -4.80 -2.89 15.39
CA HIS A 151 -5.58 -3.58 14.37
C HIS A 151 -4.79 -4.77 13.85
N ALA A 152 -5.49 -5.86 13.57
CA ALA A 152 -4.96 -7.00 12.82
C ALA A 152 -5.66 -7.09 11.47
N ARG A 153 -4.91 -7.23 10.40
CA ARG A 153 -5.50 -7.45 9.08
C ARG A 153 -5.88 -8.91 8.94
N ASP A 154 -7.18 -9.17 8.92
CA ASP A 154 -7.77 -10.51 8.80
C ASP A 154 -8.96 -10.46 7.84
N PRO A 155 -8.72 -10.58 6.52
CA PRO A 155 -9.78 -10.61 5.53
C PRO A 155 -10.75 -11.77 5.77
N ASP A 156 -12.04 -11.53 5.58
CA ASP A 156 -13.06 -12.57 5.71
C ASP A 156 -12.99 -13.57 4.52
N ASP A 157 -12.61 -13.09 3.33
CA ASP A 157 -12.37 -13.93 2.16
C ASP A 157 -11.13 -14.83 2.37
N PRO A 158 -11.25 -16.16 2.26
CA PRO A 158 -10.16 -17.09 2.55
C PRO A 158 -8.98 -16.96 1.56
N VAL A 159 -9.22 -16.59 0.31
CA VAL A 159 -8.19 -16.41 -0.71
C VAL A 159 -7.38 -15.15 -0.39
N LYS A 160 -8.07 -14.04 -0.12
CA LYS A 160 -7.42 -12.78 0.30
C LYS A 160 -6.64 -12.98 1.59
N ARG A 161 -7.18 -13.71 2.57
CA ARG A 161 -6.53 -14.02 3.85
C ARG A 161 -5.25 -14.83 3.65
N PHE A 162 -5.31 -15.88 2.80
CA PHE A 162 -4.14 -16.69 2.45
C PHE A 162 -3.00 -15.81 1.92
N TYR A 163 -3.27 -14.99 0.90
CA TYR A 163 -2.26 -14.11 0.32
C TYR A 163 -1.78 -13.04 1.30
N THR A 164 -2.68 -12.46 2.11
CA THR A 164 -2.31 -11.49 3.14
C THR A 164 -1.27 -12.05 4.10
N TYR A 165 -1.47 -13.25 4.62
CA TYR A 165 -0.55 -13.84 5.60
C TYR A 165 0.74 -14.35 4.98
N ARG A 166 0.66 -15.09 3.87
CA ARG A 166 1.83 -15.61 3.16
C ARG A 166 2.73 -14.46 2.69
N ASN A 167 2.16 -13.47 2.02
CA ASN A 167 2.93 -12.37 1.47
C ASN A 167 3.47 -11.44 2.56
N ARG A 168 2.76 -11.31 3.69
CA ARG A 168 3.31 -10.63 4.87
C ARG A 168 4.58 -11.33 5.36
N GLY A 169 4.59 -12.67 5.41
CA GLY A 169 5.75 -13.45 5.75
C GLY A 169 6.95 -13.17 4.84
N TYR A 170 6.72 -13.14 3.53
CA TYR A 170 7.74 -12.76 2.56
C TYR A 170 8.28 -11.36 2.82
N LEU A 171 7.41 -10.36 2.96
CA LEU A 171 7.81 -8.97 3.15
C LEU A 171 8.66 -8.77 4.41
N ILE A 172 8.23 -9.31 5.56
CA ILE A 172 8.99 -9.14 6.81
C ILE A 172 10.33 -9.88 6.84
N ALA A 173 10.52 -10.87 5.97
CA ALA A 173 11.82 -11.53 5.79
C ALA A 173 12.79 -10.67 4.95
N GLN A 174 12.28 -9.69 4.19
CA GLN A 174 13.11 -8.85 3.32
C GLN A 174 13.95 -7.85 4.11
N PRO A 175 15.16 -7.48 3.61
CA PRO A 175 15.99 -6.45 4.22
C PRO A 175 15.23 -5.12 4.38
N GLY A 176 15.34 -4.52 5.58
CA GLY A 176 14.65 -3.28 5.94
C GLY A 176 13.30 -3.46 6.62
N LEU A 177 12.59 -4.58 6.41
CA LEU A 177 11.28 -4.84 7.00
C LEU A 177 11.29 -5.81 8.20
N ARG A 178 12.41 -6.47 8.49
CA ARG A 178 12.55 -7.47 9.58
C ARG A 178 12.13 -6.94 10.95
N ARG A 179 12.43 -5.66 11.25
CA ARG A 179 12.06 -5.04 12.54
C ARG A 179 10.55 -4.93 12.72
N VAL A 180 9.82 -4.72 11.62
CA VAL A 180 8.35 -4.66 11.65
C VAL A 180 7.75 -6.03 11.98
N GLY A 181 8.37 -7.10 11.48
CA GLY A 181 7.95 -8.48 11.74
C GLY A 181 7.99 -8.88 13.22
N ILE A 182 8.91 -8.30 14.00
CA ILE A 182 9.01 -8.57 15.46
C ILE A 182 7.71 -8.19 16.17
N LEU A 183 7.03 -7.13 15.72
CA LEU A 183 5.77 -6.66 16.31
C LEU A 183 4.55 -7.45 15.81
N ASP A 184 4.66 -8.14 14.69
CA ASP A 184 3.55 -8.91 14.13
C ASP A 184 3.21 -10.14 14.99
N LEU A 185 4.21 -10.86 15.48
CA LEU A 185 3.97 -12.06 16.28
C LEU A 185 3.14 -11.79 17.54
N PRO A 186 3.50 -10.87 18.45
CA PRO A 186 2.68 -10.59 19.63
C PRO A 186 1.32 -9.99 19.25
N ARG A 187 1.23 -9.17 18.18
CA ARG A 187 -0.01 -8.59 17.69
C ARG A 187 -1.00 -9.65 17.23
N TYR A 188 -0.58 -10.58 16.37
CA TYR A 188 -1.44 -11.65 15.86
C TYR A 188 -1.71 -12.74 16.89
N ALA A 189 -0.75 -13.01 17.81
CA ALA A 189 -1.00 -13.89 18.94
C ALA A 189 -2.13 -13.32 19.82
N TRP A 190 -2.07 -12.04 20.15
CA TRP A 190 -3.14 -11.38 20.90
C TRP A 190 -4.47 -11.44 20.14
N TYR A 191 -4.45 -11.10 18.85
CA TYR A 191 -5.65 -11.11 18.02
C TYR A 191 -6.34 -12.47 18.03
N PHE A 192 -5.61 -13.52 17.68
CA PHE A 192 -6.20 -14.86 17.57
C PHE A 192 -6.50 -15.50 18.91
N LEU A 193 -5.59 -15.44 19.88
CA LEU A 193 -5.73 -16.19 21.13
C LEU A 193 -6.60 -15.46 22.17
N VAL A 194 -6.57 -14.13 22.19
CA VAL A 194 -7.32 -13.34 23.18
C VAL A 194 -8.59 -12.75 22.60
N THR A 195 -8.49 -12.04 21.47
CA THR A 195 -9.64 -11.32 20.90
C THR A 195 -10.60 -12.28 20.19
N LYS A 196 -10.09 -13.11 19.28
CA LYS A 196 -10.89 -14.03 18.45
C LYS A 196 -11.14 -15.38 19.12
N ARG A 197 -10.27 -15.79 20.05
CA ARG A 197 -10.26 -17.09 20.72
C ARG A 197 -10.21 -18.27 19.74
N ASP A 198 -9.37 -18.12 18.72
CA ASP A 198 -9.19 -19.04 17.60
C ASP A 198 -7.72 -19.51 17.50
N PRO A 199 -7.31 -20.51 18.29
CA PRO A 199 -5.94 -21.04 18.22
C PRO A 199 -5.63 -21.72 16.88
N ALA A 200 -6.63 -22.28 16.19
CA ALA A 200 -6.44 -22.88 14.87
C ALA A 200 -6.10 -21.82 13.83
N GLY A 201 -6.80 -20.67 13.84
CA GLY A 201 -6.47 -19.52 13.00
C GLY A 201 -5.07 -18.98 13.27
N PHE A 202 -4.61 -18.99 14.54
CA PHE A 202 -3.23 -18.61 14.87
C PHE A 202 -2.20 -19.57 14.27
N GLN A 203 -2.45 -20.87 14.34
CA GLN A 203 -1.58 -21.87 13.73
C GLN A 203 -1.52 -21.72 12.21
N GLU A 204 -2.67 -21.47 11.56
CA GLU A 204 -2.72 -21.18 10.13
C GLU A 204 -1.91 -19.93 9.78
N TRP A 205 -2.10 -18.84 10.51
CA TRP A 205 -1.35 -17.60 10.34
C TRP A 205 0.17 -17.86 10.44
N VAL A 206 0.63 -18.56 11.49
CA VAL A 206 2.06 -18.90 11.67
C VAL A 206 2.58 -19.73 10.49
N ARG A 207 1.80 -20.74 10.04
CA ARG A 207 2.17 -21.60 8.92
C ARG A 207 2.36 -20.78 7.64
N LEU A 208 1.42 -19.89 7.32
CA LEU A 208 1.45 -19.08 6.11
C LEU A 208 2.56 -18.03 6.16
N VAL A 209 2.77 -17.36 7.29
CA VAL A 209 3.89 -16.42 7.47
C VAL A 209 5.23 -17.13 7.30
N ARG A 210 5.40 -18.31 7.88
CA ARG A 210 6.63 -19.12 7.69
C ARG A 210 6.82 -19.54 6.23
N ALA A 211 5.75 -19.93 5.54
CA ALA A 211 5.82 -20.29 4.12
C ALA A 211 6.29 -19.09 3.27
N GLY A 212 5.72 -17.91 3.50
CA GLY A 212 6.15 -16.68 2.81
C GLY A 212 7.59 -16.28 3.13
N ALA A 213 8.00 -16.35 4.42
CA ALA A 213 9.38 -16.06 4.83
C ALA A 213 10.40 -17.04 4.20
N ALA A 214 9.99 -18.26 3.92
CA ALA A 214 10.78 -19.27 3.21
C ALA A 214 10.62 -19.21 1.68
N GLU A 215 10.00 -18.15 1.14
CA GLU A 215 9.73 -17.92 -0.28
C GLU A 215 8.96 -19.08 -0.97
N ARG A 216 8.11 -19.78 -0.21
CA ARG A 216 7.19 -20.76 -0.75
C ARG A 216 5.90 -20.07 -1.22
N PHE A 217 5.74 -19.99 -2.55
CA PHE A 217 4.64 -19.26 -3.19
C PHE A 217 3.54 -20.21 -3.70
N ASP A 218 3.19 -21.20 -2.89
CA ASP A 218 2.06 -22.06 -3.17
C ASP A 218 0.76 -21.24 -3.31
N ARG A 219 -0.20 -21.78 -4.05
CA ARG A 219 -1.54 -21.20 -4.18
C ARG A 219 -2.48 -21.85 -3.17
N PRO A 220 -3.59 -21.15 -2.77
CA PRO A 220 -4.61 -21.73 -1.88
C PRO A 220 -5.33 -22.91 -2.52
#